data_19172a8dd121b71895d567816afde0b9
#
_entry.id   19172a8dd121b71895d567816afde0b9
#
_cell.length_a   1.000
_cell.length_b   1.000
_cell.length_c   1.000
_cell.angle_alpha   90.00
_cell.angle_beta   90.00
_cell.angle_gamma   90.00
#
_symmetry.space_group_name_H-M   'P 1'
#
loop_
_entity.id
_entity.type
_entity.pdbx_description
1 polymer ?
#
loop_
_entity_poly.entity_id
_entity_poly.type
_entity_poly.pdbx_seq_one_letter_code
_entity_poly.pdbx_strand_id
1 'polypeptide(L)'
;MTWWRRMGLSPRIFGILFLLLCTTFGMGLTSIWHVDQFNKMLSQVIVEHMALLQASREIETELTNQKGLATYFFLDGDTKWLNELALHRQAFLNSLNKAQAIDQNPAQKDLLDQIQGKYEKYVADKDRVIELYQKGDRSAGETLH
;
A
#
# COMPACT_ATOMS: atom_id res chain seq x y z
N MET A 1 -2.44 -62.92 8.63
CA MET A 1 -1.15 -62.36 9.13
C MET A 1 0.02 -63.35 9.10
N THR A 2 -0.02 -64.40 8.32
CA THR A 2 0.98 -65.50 8.34
C THR A 2 2.01 -65.42 7.19
N TRP A 3 1.83 -64.56 6.22
CA TRP A 3 2.72 -64.45 5.03
C TRP A 3 4.07 -63.79 5.39
N TRP A 4 4.10 -62.83 6.30
CA TRP A 4 5.31 -62.15 6.79
C TRP A 4 6.28 -63.08 7.53
N ARG A 5 5.80 -64.20 8.10
CA ARG A 5 6.62 -65.16 8.85
C ARG A 5 7.42 -66.12 7.92
N ARG A 6 7.01 -66.27 6.65
CA ARG A 6 7.66 -67.16 5.69
C ARG A 6 8.73 -66.51 4.83
N MET A 7 8.85 -65.18 4.87
CA MET A 7 9.90 -64.45 4.16
C MET A 7 11.21 -64.46 4.93
N GLY A 8 12.31 -64.71 4.23
CA GLY A 8 13.67 -64.61 4.76
C GLY A 8 13.97 -63.23 5.34
N LEU A 9 15.04 -63.10 6.11
CA LEU A 9 15.42 -61.84 6.80
C LEU A 9 15.67 -60.69 5.80
N SER A 10 16.28 -61.03 4.67
CA SER A 10 16.66 -60.05 3.63
C SER A 10 15.47 -59.27 3.02
N PRO A 11 14.41 -59.91 2.52
CA PRO A 11 13.28 -59.18 1.95
C PRO A 11 12.50 -58.34 2.97
N ARG A 12 12.53 -58.66 4.28
CA ARG A 12 11.93 -57.87 5.33
C ARG A 12 12.69 -56.54 5.53
N ILE A 13 14.01 -56.59 5.54
CA ILE A 13 14.87 -55.41 5.65
C ILE A 13 14.68 -54.50 4.45
N PHE A 14 14.66 -55.05 3.22
CA PHE A 14 14.37 -54.25 2.03
C PHE A 14 12.97 -53.63 2.03
N GLY A 15 11.96 -54.34 2.50
CA GLY A 15 10.59 -53.81 2.63
C GLY A 15 10.50 -52.62 3.60
N ILE A 16 11.17 -52.67 4.75
CA ILE A 16 11.22 -51.60 5.71
C ILE A 16 11.99 -50.40 5.15
N LEU A 17 13.13 -50.60 4.51
CA LEU A 17 13.91 -49.56 3.86
C LEU A 17 13.11 -48.87 2.76
N PHE A 18 12.41 -49.62 1.92
CA PHE A 18 11.55 -49.08 0.86
C PHE A 18 10.39 -48.26 1.43
N LEU A 19 9.76 -48.72 2.50
CA LEU A 19 8.69 -47.97 3.17
C LEU A 19 9.21 -46.63 3.74
N LEU A 20 10.37 -46.66 4.40
CA LEU A 20 11.01 -45.43 4.88
C LEU A 20 11.36 -44.48 3.74
N LEU A 21 11.87 -44.98 2.62
CA LEU A 21 12.18 -44.16 1.46
C LEU A 21 10.91 -43.53 0.86
N CYS A 22 9.82 -44.27 0.75
CA CYS A 22 8.55 -43.77 0.25
C CYS A 22 7.96 -42.70 1.18
N THR A 23 8.04 -42.87 2.50
CA THR A 23 7.53 -41.86 3.46
C THR A 23 8.36 -40.58 3.43
N THR A 24 9.70 -40.68 3.36
CA THR A 24 10.57 -39.49 3.25
C THR A 24 10.35 -38.75 1.93
N PHE A 25 10.18 -39.49 0.84
CA PHE A 25 9.92 -38.90 -0.48
C PHE A 25 8.54 -38.21 -0.51
N GLY A 26 7.52 -38.85 0.06
CA GLY A 26 6.18 -38.27 0.18
C GLY A 26 6.15 -36.99 1.02
N MET A 27 6.86 -36.96 2.15
CA MET A 27 7.01 -35.76 2.98
C MET A 27 7.76 -34.63 2.24
N GLY A 28 8.80 -34.96 1.46
CA GLY A 28 9.54 -33.99 0.65
C GLY A 28 8.65 -33.31 -0.40
N LEU A 29 7.85 -34.07 -1.13
CA LEU A 29 6.94 -33.55 -2.15
C LEU A 29 5.85 -32.64 -1.55
N THR A 30 5.26 -33.05 -0.44
CA THR A 30 4.24 -32.22 0.25
C THR A 30 4.85 -30.93 0.79
N SER A 31 6.07 -30.97 1.31
CA SER A 31 6.77 -29.78 1.78
C SER A 31 7.03 -28.76 0.66
N ILE A 32 7.47 -29.23 -0.51
CA ILE A 32 7.70 -28.35 -1.67
C ILE A 32 6.39 -27.68 -2.11
N TRP A 33 5.29 -28.43 -2.17
CA TRP A 33 3.98 -27.90 -2.55
C TRP A 33 3.48 -26.85 -1.56
N HIS A 34 3.62 -27.09 -0.25
CA HIS A 34 3.25 -26.14 0.79
C HIS A 34 4.10 -24.86 0.76
N VAL A 35 5.40 -24.97 0.51
CA VAL A 35 6.30 -23.81 0.40
C VAL A 35 5.94 -22.94 -0.81
N ASP A 36 5.61 -23.53 -1.95
CA ASP A 36 5.20 -22.77 -3.14
C ASP A 36 3.89 -22.01 -2.91
N GLN A 37 2.91 -22.65 -2.28
CA GLN A 37 1.64 -22.02 -1.93
C GLN A 37 1.83 -20.89 -0.90
N PHE A 38 2.69 -21.11 0.11
CA PHE A 38 3.00 -20.09 1.11
C PHE A 38 3.73 -18.89 0.49
N ASN A 39 4.70 -19.13 -0.41
CA ASN A 39 5.42 -18.06 -1.11
C ASN A 39 4.48 -17.21 -1.99
N LYS A 40 3.53 -17.82 -2.67
CA LYS A 40 2.53 -17.08 -3.46
C LYS A 40 1.65 -16.17 -2.57
N MET A 41 1.18 -16.69 -1.45
CA MET A 41 0.38 -15.93 -0.49
C MET A 41 1.18 -14.78 0.14
N LEU A 42 2.41 -15.04 0.57
CA LEU A 42 3.31 -14.01 1.11
C LEU A 42 3.64 -12.93 0.08
N SER A 43 3.93 -13.32 -1.15
CA SER A 43 4.25 -12.38 -2.23
C SER A 43 3.08 -11.43 -2.49
N GLN A 44 1.85 -11.93 -2.53
CA GLN A 44 0.66 -11.10 -2.74
C GLN A 44 0.47 -10.10 -1.60
N VAL A 45 0.53 -10.55 -0.35
CA VAL A 45 0.37 -9.68 0.83
C VAL A 45 1.47 -8.61 0.88
N ILE A 46 2.72 -8.98 0.59
CA ILE A 46 3.85 -8.03 0.59
C ILE A 46 3.65 -6.97 -0.51
N VAL A 47 3.28 -7.36 -1.73
CA VAL A 47 3.07 -6.44 -2.84
C VAL A 47 1.96 -5.44 -2.54
N GLU A 48 0.83 -5.90 -2.01
CA GLU A 48 -0.31 -5.03 -1.64
C GLU A 48 0.08 -4.04 -0.53
N HIS A 49 0.75 -4.50 0.53
CA HIS A 49 1.21 -3.62 1.60
C HIS A 49 2.28 -2.63 1.15
N MET A 50 3.20 -3.04 0.28
CA MET A 50 4.20 -2.13 -0.28
C MET A 50 3.57 -1.07 -1.17
N ALA A 51 2.59 -1.43 -2.00
CA ALA A 51 1.86 -0.48 -2.84
C ALA A 51 1.09 0.55 -2.00
N LEU A 52 0.45 0.11 -0.91
CA LEU A 52 -0.26 1.01 0.01
C LEU A 52 0.71 1.96 0.74
N LEU A 53 1.85 1.46 1.22
CA LEU A 53 2.88 2.28 1.85
C LEU A 53 3.45 3.30 0.88
N GLN A 54 3.68 2.93 -0.36
CA GLN A 54 4.16 3.84 -1.40
C GLN A 54 3.12 4.94 -1.66
N ALA A 55 1.86 4.58 -1.87
CA ALA A 55 0.78 5.55 -2.08
C ALA A 55 0.64 6.51 -0.88
N SER A 56 0.77 6.01 0.34
CA SER A 56 0.72 6.84 1.55
C SER A 56 1.86 7.86 1.61
N ARG A 57 3.08 7.47 1.24
CA ARG A 57 4.23 8.37 1.17
C ARG A 57 4.07 9.42 0.06
N GLU A 58 3.54 9.02 -1.09
CA GLU A 58 3.24 9.94 -2.17
C GLU A 58 2.21 10.99 -1.71
N ILE A 59 1.12 10.57 -1.06
CA ILE A 59 0.09 11.45 -0.47
C ILE A 59 0.70 12.46 0.49
N GLU A 60 1.55 12.02 1.42
CA GLU A 60 2.21 12.90 2.39
C GLU A 60 3.15 13.91 1.71
N THR A 61 3.93 13.45 0.74
CA THR A 61 4.87 14.27 -0.02
C THR A 61 4.11 15.33 -0.82
N GLU A 62 3.06 14.95 -1.53
CA GLU A 62 2.26 15.86 -2.33
C GLU A 62 1.55 16.91 -1.47
N LEU A 63 1.05 16.53 -0.29
CA LEU A 63 0.45 17.49 0.65
C LEU A 63 1.48 18.47 1.21
N THR A 64 2.69 18.02 1.48
CA THR A 64 3.79 18.86 1.96
C THR A 64 4.22 19.88 0.89
N ASN A 65 4.35 19.44 -0.36
CA ASN A 65 4.66 20.32 -1.50
C ASN A 65 3.57 21.39 -1.69
N GLN A 66 2.30 21.02 -1.62
CA GLN A 66 1.19 21.96 -1.73
C GLN A 66 1.23 23.05 -0.65
N LYS A 67 1.57 22.69 0.59
CA LYS A 67 1.75 23.68 1.68
C LYS A 67 2.87 24.65 1.38
N GLY A 68 4.01 24.17 0.89
CA GLY A 68 5.15 24.98 0.48
C GLY A 68 4.81 25.95 -0.65
N LEU A 69 4.20 25.45 -1.71
CA LEU A 69 3.82 26.23 -2.89
C LEU A 69 2.80 27.32 -2.56
N ALA A 70 1.78 27.02 -1.74
CA ALA A 70 0.85 28.02 -1.28
C ALA A 70 1.55 29.12 -0.47
N THR A 71 2.50 28.75 0.40
CA THR A 71 3.29 29.71 1.18
C THR A 71 4.13 30.61 0.26
N TYR A 72 4.80 30.05 -0.75
CA TYR A 72 5.57 30.85 -1.72
C TYR A 72 4.68 31.85 -2.48
N PHE A 73 3.49 31.42 -2.90
CA PHE A 73 2.54 32.32 -3.52
C PHE A 73 2.13 33.47 -2.57
N PHE A 74 1.92 33.21 -1.27
CA PHE A 74 1.58 34.26 -0.30
C PHE A 74 2.73 35.25 -0.04
N LEU A 75 3.99 34.82 -0.26
CA LEU A 75 5.16 35.65 -0.06
C LEU A 75 5.43 36.58 -1.24
N ASP A 76 5.44 36.07 -2.48
CA ASP A 76 5.86 36.81 -3.68
C ASP A 76 4.72 37.16 -4.65
N GLY A 77 3.55 36.49 -4.53
CA GLY A 77 2.41 36.70 -5.41
C GLY A 77 2.56 36.14 -6.82
N ASP A 78 3.63 35.36 -7.11
CA ASP A 78 3.87 34.81 -8.43
C ASP A 78 2.93 33.65 -8.75
N THR A 79 2.13 33.82 -9.80
CA THR A 79 1.12 32.83 -10.25
C THR A 79 1.71 31.50 -10.70
N LYS A 80 3.03 31.43 -10.97
CA LYS A 80 3.71 30.16 -11.27
C LYS A 80 3.50 29.11 -10.17
N TRP A 81 3.47 29.56 -8.89
CA TRP A 81 3.26 28.68 -7.76
C TRP A 81 1.86 28.06 -7.73
N LEU A 82 0.87 28.76 -8.25
CA LEU A 82 -0.51 28.24 -8.37
C LEU A 82 -0.60 27.16 -9.44
N ASN A 83 0.16 27.29 -10.55
CA ASN A 83 0.22 26.26 -11.59
C ASN A 83 0.87 24.98 -11.07
N GLU A 84 1.97 25.12 -10.33
CA GLU A 84 2.62 23.96 -9.69
C GLU A 84 1.74 23.36 -8.60
N LEU A 85 1.05 24.18 -7.80
CA LEU A 85 0.08 23.73 -6.82
C LEU A 85 -1.01 22.84 -7.45
N ALA A 86 -1.52 23.22 -8.61
CA ALA A 86 -2.52 22.44 -9.34
C ALA A 86 -1.98 21.06 -9.76
N LEU A 87 -0.72 20.98 -10.20
CA LEU A 87 -0.08 19.70 -10.53
C LEU A 87 0.06 18.78 -9.30
N HIS A 88 0.50 19.33 -8.17
CA HIS A 88 0.64 18.58 -6.93
C HIS A 88 -0.72 18.16 -6.34
N ARG A 89 -1.77 18.95 -6.54
CA ARG A 89 -3.15 18.56 -6.19
C ARG A 89 -3.61 17.35 -7.01
N GLN A 90 -3.35 17.37 -8.31
CA GLN A 90 -3.69 16.24 -9.18
C GLN A 90 -2.89 14.98 -8.81
N ALA A 91 -1.59 15.12 -8.51
CA ALA A 91 -0.75 14.02 -8.07
C ALA A 91 -1.26 13.40 -6.75
N PHE A 92 -1.65 14.24 -5.78
CA PHE A 92 -2.28 13.79 -4.52
C PHE A 92 -3.53 12.95 -4.79
N LEU A 93 -4.47 13.45 -5.61
CA LEU A 93 -5.70 12.73 -5.94
C LEU A 93 -5.42 11.41 -6.66
N ASN A 94 -4.44 11.39 -7.56
CA ASN A 94 -4.03 10.17 -8.24
C ASN A 94 -3.48 9.12 -7.25
N SER A 95 -2.67 9.53 -6.29
CA SER A 95 -2.11 8.64 -5.27
C SER A 95 -3.18 8.16 -4.28
N LEU A 96 -4.15 9.02 -3.93
CA LEU A 96 -5.31 8.63 -3.13
C LEU A 96 -6.18 7.60 -3.86
N ASN A 97 -6.47 7.82 -5.14
CA ASN A 97 -7.23 6.87 -5.96
C ASN A 97 -6.50 5.52 -6.09
N LYS A 98 -5.16 5.53 -6.26
CA LYS A 98 -4.36 4.30 -6.25
C LYS A 98 -4.50 3.56 -4.92
N ALA A 99 -4.42 4.28 -3.79
CA ALA A 99 -4.60 3.68 -2.48
C ALA A 99 -6.00 3.09 -2.30
N GLN A 100 -7.04 3.78 -2.79
CA GLN A 100 -8.44 3.30 -2.74
C GLN A 100 -8.71 2.10 -3.66
N ALA A 101 -7.93 1.94 -4.75
CA ALA A 101 -8.07 0.82 -5.67
C ALA A 101 -7.45 -0.50 -5.15
N ILE A 102 -6.61 -0.44 -4.12
CA ILE A 102 -6.05 -1.63 -3.48
C ILE A 102 -7.16 -2.29 -2.64
N ASP A 103 -7.26 -3.63 -2.71
CA ASP A 103 -8.22 -4.38 -1.88
C ASP A 103 -7.90 -4.16 -0.40
N GLN A 104 -8.82 -3.53 0.32
CA GLN A 104 -8.62 -3.05 1.67
C GLN A 104 -9.68 -3.59 2.61
N ASN A 105 -9.28 -3.76 3.86
CA ASN A 105 -10.28 -4.03 4.89
C ASN A 105 -11.16 -2.78 5.14
N PRO A 106 -12.37 -2.95 5.71
CA PRO A 106 -13.31 -1.84 5.93
C PRO A 106 -12.73 -0.64 6.70
N ALA A 107 -11.82 -0.90 7.64
CA ALA A 107 -11.20 0.17 8.44
C ALA A 107 -10.22 1.03 7.61
N GLN A 108 -9.48 0.41 6.68
CA GLN A 108 -8.60 1.14 5.76
C GLN A 108 -9.39 1.99 4.78
N LYS A 109 -10.50 1.46 4.27
CA LYS A 109 -11.40 2.20 3.39
C LYS A 109 -11.98 3.43 4.10
N ASP A 110 -12.52 3.26 5.30
CA ASP A 110 -13.06 4.37 6.10
C ASP A 110 -11.99 5.44 6.36
N LEU A 111 -10.75 5.05 6.64
CA LEU A 111 -9.65 6.00 6.84
C LEU A 111 -9.34 6.79 5.57
N LEU A 112 -9.30 6.15 4.39
CA LEU A 112 -9.05 6.85 3.12
C LEU A 112 -10.19 7.79 2.74
N ASP A 113 -11.43 7.41 2.99
CA ASP A 113 -12.60 8.27 2.78
C ASP A 113 -12.55 9.50 3.71
N GLN A 114 -12.12 9.32 4.97
CA GLN A 114 -11.87 10.44 5.88
C GLN A 114 -10.73 11.36 5.41
N ILE A 115 -9.63 10.78 4.87
CA ILE A 115 -8.53 11.57 4.30
C ILE A 115 -9.04 12.39 3.12
N GLN A 116 -9.83 11.81 2.24
CA GLN A 116 -10.43 12.52 1.11
C GLN A 116 -11.29 13.68 1.57
N GLY A 117 -12.21 13.47 2.49
CA GLY A 117 -13.10 14.54 2.98
C GLY A 117 -12.34 15.68 3.69
N LYS A 118 -11.29 15.34 4.46
CA LYS A 118 -10.42 16.35 5.07
C LYS A 118 -9.61 17.12 4.04
N TYR A 119 -9.15 16.45 2.99
CA TYR A 119 -8.39 17.08 1.91
C TYR A 119 -9.26 18.05 1.10
N GLU A 120 -10.48 17.66 0.75
CA GLU A 120 -11.44 18.53 0.04
C GLU A 120 -11.71 19.81 0.84
N LYS A 121 -11.91 19.69 2.15
CA LYS A 121 -12.04 20.85 3.03
C LYS A 121 -10.78 21.71 3.05
N TYR A 122 -9.60 21.09 3.18
CA TYR A 122 -8.31 21.79 3.14
C TYR A 122 -8.15 22.58 1.84
N VAL A 123 -8.48 21.99 0.69
CA VAL A 123 -8.39 22.67 -0.62
C VAL A 123 -9.34 23.84 -0.67
N ALA A 124 -10.59 23.68 -0.26
CA ALA A 124 -11.58 24.75 -0.25
C ALA A 124 -11.15 25.94 0.65
N ASP A 125 -10.65 25.66 1.85
CA ASP A 125 -10.15 26.68 2.77
C ASP A 125 -8.92 27.40 2.17
N LYS A 126 -7.98 26.69 1.55
CA LYS A 126 -6.82 27.29 0.89
C LYS A 126 -7.16 28.10 -0.35
N ASP A 127 -8.12 27.67 -1.15
CA ASP A 127 -8.58 28.42 -2.32
C ASP A 127 -9.21 29.74 -1.91
N ARG A 128 -9.94 29.76 -0.80
CA ARG A 128 -10.49 30.98 -0.26
C ARG A 128 -9.40 31.97 0.18
N VAL A 129 -8.35 31.48 0.81
CA VAL A 129 -7.20 32.32 1.19
C VAL A 129 -6.48 32.85 -0.06
N ILE A 130 -6.22 31.98 -1.06
CA ILE A 130 -5.61 32.38 -2.33
C ILE A 130 -6.41 33.46 -3.02
N GLU A 131 -7.72 33.35 -3.07
CA GLU A 131 -8.62 34.35 -3.66
C GLU A 131 -8.51 35.72 -2.95
N LEU A 132 -8.40 35.76 -1.62
CA LEU A 132 -8.19 37.00 -0.86
C LEU A 132 -6.85 37.65 -1.23
N TYR A 133 -5.79 36.88 -1.31
CA TYR A 133 -4.47 37.37 -1.72
C TYR A 133 -4.49 37.91 -3.16
N GLN A 134 -5.16 37.23 -4.09
CA GLN A 134 -5.31 37.71 -5.47
C GLN A 134 -6.11 39.03 -5.58
N LYS A 135 -7.07 39.27 -4.67
CA LYS A 135 -7.82 40.49 -4.57
C LYS A 135 -7.05 41.63 -3.86
N GLY A 136 -5.87 41.35 -3.36
CA GLY A 136 -5.03 42.30 -2.63
C GLY A 136 -5.38 42.48 -1.14
N ASP A 137 -6.33 41.72 -0.63
CA ASP A 137 -6.72 41.74 0.78
C ASP A 137 -5.87 40.75 1.61
N ARG A 138 -4.61 41.10 1.76
CA ARG A 138 -3.64 40.28 2.51
C ARG A 138 -4.02 40.12 3.98
N SER A 139 -4.57 41.20 4.60
CA SER A 139 -4.92 41.18 6.00
C SER A 139 -6.04 40.17 6.32
N ALA A 140 -7.05 40.09 5.45
CA ALA A 140 -8.10 39.08 5.59
C ALA A 140 -7.56 37.68 5.33
N GLY A 141 -6.62 37.52 4.35
CA GLY A 141 -5.95 36.25 4.05
C GLY A 141 -5.10 35.73 5.21
N GLU A 142 -4.35 36.60 5.90
CA GLU A 142 -3.55 36.26 7.07
C GLU A 142 -4.41 35.81 8.27
N THR A 143 -5.59 36.43 8.44
CA THR A 143 -6.48 36.05 9.53
C THR A 143 -7.13 34.68 9.34
N LEU A 144 -7.26 34.23 8.10
CA LEU A 144 -7.86 32.94 7.73
C LEU A 144 -6.83 31.80 7.61
N HIS A 145 -5.55 32.11 7.53
CA HIS A 145 -4.46 31.16 7.35
C HIS A 145 -4.08 30.47 8.65
#